data_ae10bfb5770f18236a4023f52f39fbb5
#
_entry.id   ae10bfb5770f18236a4023f52f39fbb5
#
_cell.length_a   1.000
_cell.length_b   1.000
_cell.length_c   1.000
_cell.angle_alpha   90.00
_cell.angle_beta   90.00
_cell.angle_gamma   90.00
#
_symmetry.space_group_name_H-M   'P 1'
#
loop_
_entity.id
_entity.type
_entity.pdbx_description
1 polymer ?
#
loop_
_entity_poly.entity_id
_entity_poly.type
_entity_poly.pdbx_seq_one_letter_code
_entity_poly.pdbx_strand_id
1 'polypeptide(L)'
;MFSTVGKIDTVLLALAAFLFLFFPPQSIFGADKIRIAYTSPGPQHGVLWVGDVAGVFKRNNLDLEIIYMPGNISMGSLISGELNFGQMTGALMSPARLQGSDVVMLVSIQELLDDRLVVQPNIKTPEELKGKRIAVSRFGAASHMRVLNMLPRFGLTDKDVTFLQIGDTPARIIAMVGNSADASSFSPPDHLAAVQAGMRVLLNMAELNIYYQGTGLVASQRYIAKNRDVARRMVKSYIDTIHIVRTNPELAKRAFVKYRKTKDEKQLGDAYQTLREIVKPKPYPNLESFKTIFKDVSDRVPAAKTANAKEFVDTSFIEELDKSGYIDGLYR
;
A
#
# COMPACT_ATOMS: atom_id res chain seq x y z
N MET A 1 38.88 -54.93 52.00
CA MET A 1 37.51 -54.59 51.61
C MET A 1 37.42 -53.12 51.47
N PHE A 2 37.89 -52.58 50.34
CA PHE A 2 37.88 -51.10 50.04
C PHE A 2 37.53 -50.84 48.58
N SER A 3 36.39 -50.23 48.40
CA SER A 3 36.06 -49.18 47.52
C SER A 3 36.18 -49.33 45.97
N THR A 4 35.06 -49.66 45.34
CA THR A 4 34.83 -49.59 43.89
C THR A 4 33.75 -48.51 43.51
N VAL A 5 33.59 -47.47 44.33
CA VAL A 5 32.47 -46.44 44.12
C VAL A 5 32.95 -45.19 43.41
N GLY A 6 34.25 -44.96 43.26
CA GLY A 6 34.76 -43.64 42.81
C GLY A 6 34.92 -43.42 41.29
N LYS A 7 34.72 -44.39 40.42
CA LYS A 7 35.02 -44.23 38.96
C LYS A 7 33.79 -44.08 38.03
N ILE A 8 32.58 -44.38 38.52
CA ILE A 8 31.37 -44.29 37.68
C ILE A 8 30.84 -42.85 37.61
N ASP A 9 30.96 -42.08 38.70
CA ASP A 9 30.43 -40.72 38.78
C ASP A 9 31.20 -39.73 37.92
N THR A 10 32.51 -39.93 37.70
CA THR A 10 33.34 -39.02 36.91
C THR A 10 33.10 -39.19 35.41
N VAL A 11 32.75 -40.37 34.93
CA VAL A 11 32.43 -40.63 33.50
C VAL A 11 31.05 -40.08 33.13
N LEU A 12 30.06 -40.19 34.05
CA LEU A 12 28.72 -39.63 33.83
C LEU A 12 28.71 -38.10 33.82
N LEU A 13 29.53 -37.46 34.66
CA LEU A 13 29.69 -36.00 34.64
C LEU A 13 30.40 -35.50 33.37
N ALA A 14 31.38 -36.25 32.84
CA ALA A 14 32.07 -35.90 31.58
C ALA A 14 31.18 -36.08 30.37
N LEU A 15 30.29 -37.10 30.32
CA LEU A 15 29.32 -37.26 29.22
C LEU A 15 28.21 -36.20 29.24
N ALA A 16 27.75 -35.75 30.41
CA ALA A 16 26.78 -34.67 30.53
C ALA A 16 27.34 -33.34 30.11
N ALA A 17 28.64 -33.05 30.40
CA ALA A 17 29.29 -31.82 29.94
C ALA A 17 29.55 -31.79 28.43
N PHE A 18 29.77 -32.96 27.78
CA PHE A 18 30.01 -33.04 26.34
C PHE A 18 28.72 -32.93 25.52
N LEU A 19 27.56 -33.25 26.06
CA LEU A 19 26.26 -33.08 25.41
C LEU A 19 25.81 -31.60 25.38
N PHE A 20 26.28 -30.77 26.32
CA PHE A 20 25.96 -29.32 26.31
C PHE A 20 26.78 -28.49 25.32
N LEU A 21 27.91 -29.03 24.81
CA LEU A 21 28.79 -28.32 23.87
C LEU A 21 28.39 -28.42 22.39
N PHE A 22 27.38 -29.26 22.06
CA PHE A 22 26.91 -29.47 20.69
C PHE A 22 25.56 -28.81 20.38
N PHE A 23 24.91 -28.12 21.32
CA PHE A 23 23.84 -27.23 20.98
C PHE A 23 24.48 -25.89 20.61
N PRO A 24 24.48 -25.47 19.30
CA PRO A 24 24.85 -24.10 18.97
C PRO A 24 23.95 -23.19 19.80
N PRO A 25 24.46 -22.11 20.37
CA PRO A 25 23.62 -21.13 21.04
C PRO A 25 22.56 -20.70 20.03
N GLN A 26 21.32 -21.06 20.27
CA GLN A 26 20.20 -20.46 19.55
C GLN A 26 20.29 -18.98 19.94
N SER A 27 20.83 -18.19 19.03
CA SER A 27 20.83 -16.74 19.16
C SER A 27 19.37 -16.34 19.33
N ILE A 28 18.97 -16.07 20.56
CA ILE A 28 17.69 -15.43 20.86
C ILE A 28 17.89 -13.98 20.40
N PHE A 29 17.97 -13.78 19.08
CA PHE A 29 17.79 -12.46 18.53
C PHE A 29 16.33 -12.10 18.77
N GLY A 30 16.10 -11.12 19.64
CA GLY A 30 14.79 -10.52 19.79
C GLY A 30 14.27 -10.08 18.42
N ALA A 31 12.96 -10.01 18.28
CA ALA A 31 12.35 -9.53 17.02
C ALA A 31 12.89 -8.13 16.66
N ASP A 32 13.18 -7.92 15.37
CA ASP A 32 13.65 -6.62 14.90
C ASP A 32 12.55 -5.57 15.06
N LYS A 33 12.87 -4.48 15.76
CA LYS A 33 11.95 -3.35 15.94
C LYS A 33 11.87 -2.53 14.65
N ILE A 34 10.69 -2.43 14.09
CA ILE A 34 10.43 -1.79 12.81
C ILE A 34 9.40 -0.68 12.97
N ARG A 35 9.77 0.53 12.61
CA ARG A 35 8.84 1.65 12.50
C ARG A 35 8.36 1.79 11.08
N ILE A 36 7.05 1.67 10.88
CA ILE A 36 6.41 1.78 9.57
C ILE A 36 5.22 2.73 9.62
N ALA A 37 5.16 3.67 8.67
CA ALA A 37 4.02 4.56 8.54
C ALA A 37 3.08 4.13 7.43
N TYR A 38 1.78 4.43 7.60
CA TYR A 38 0.77 4.43 6.55
C TYR A 38 0.13 5.82 6.44
N THR A 39 -0.31 6.20 5.22
CA THR A 39 -0.58 7.61 4.91
C THR A 39 -2.06 7.97 4.79
N SER A 40 -2.96 7.00 4.86
CA SER A 40 -4.41 7.24 4.88
C SER A 40 -5.18 6.08 5.52
N PRO A 41 -6.42 6.29 6.00
CA PRO A 41 -7.26 5.22 6.52
C PRO A 41 -7.97 4.40 5.42
N GLY A 42 -7.60 4.55 4.16
CA GLY A 42 -8.22 3.83 3.04
C GLY A 42 -7.89 2.34 2.99
N PRO A 43 -8.74 1.50 2.37
CA PRO A 43 -8.59 0.05 2.32
C PRO A 43 -7.30 -0.41 1.64
N GLN A 44 -6.70 0.39 0.77
CA GLN A 44 -5.40 0.12 0.15
C GLN A 44 -4.24 -0.03 1.15
N HIS A 45 -4.43 0.41 2.40
CA HIS A 45 -3.48 0.18 3.51
C HIS A 45 -3.75 -1.13 4.28
N GLY A 46 -4.80 -1.84 3.91
CA GLY A 46 -5.28 -3.04 4.61
C GLY A 46 -4.28 -4.19 4.67
N VAL A 47 -3.35 -4.31 3.71
CA VAL A 47 -2.31 -5.36 3.78
C VAL A 47 -1.50 -5.22 5.06
N LEU A 48 -1.04 -4.02 5.42
CA LEU A 48 -0.31 -3.78 6.66
C LEU A 48 -1.16 -4.14 7.90
N TRP A 49 -2.43 -3.74 7.91
CA TRP A 49 -3.34 -3.94 9.05
C TRP A 49 -3.72 -5.42 9.23
N VAL A 50 -3.98 -6.13 8.13
CA VAL A 50 -4.29 -7.56 8.16
C VAL A 50 -3.08 -8.36 8.64
N GLY A 51 -1.88 -8.02 8.17
CA GLY A 51 -0.64 -8.66 8.62
C GLY A 51 -0.39 -8.48 10.11
N ASP A 52 -0.69 -7.30 10.66
CA ASP A 52 -0.59 -7.05 12.10
C ASP A 52 -1.61 -7.89 12.89
N VAL A 53 -2.90 -7.82 12.53
CA VAL A 53 -3.97 -8.57 13.23
C VAL A 53 -3.78 -10.08 13.09
N ALA A 54 -3.28 -10.54 11.97
CA ALA A 54 -2.95 -11.95 11.74
C ALA A 54 -1.64 -12.40 12.42
N GLY A 55 -0.85 -11.47 12.98
CA GLY A 55 0.43 -11.79 13.60
C GLY A 55 1.52 -12.22 12.60
N VAL A 56 1.37 -11.90 11.31
CA VAL A 56 2.31 -12.33 10.25
C VAL A 56 3.70 -11.76 10.50
N PHE A 57 3.80 -10.48 10.84
CA PHE A 57 5.07 -9.83 11.10
C PHE A 57 5.82 -10.47 12.26
N LYS A 58 5.14 -10.75 13.36
CA LYS A 58 5.72 -11.43 14.53
C LYS A 58 6.24 -12.82 14.20
N ARG A 59 5.50 -13.61 13.40
CA ARG A 59 5.96 -14.92 12.91
C ARG A 59 7.21 -14.83 12.03
N ASN A 60 7.45 -13.70 11.41
CA ASN A 60 8.66 -13.42 10.64
C ASN A 60 9.71 -12.64 11.44
N ASN A 61 9.68 -12.68 12.78
CA ASN A 61 10.60 -12.00 13.71
C ASN A 61 10.69 -10.49 13.47
N LEU A 62 9.55 -9.84 13.17
CA LEU A 62 9.44 -8.39 13.01
C LEU A 62 8.46 -7.86 14.04
N ASP A 63 8.91 -6.91 14.88
CA ASP A 63 8.08 -6.19 15.87
C ASP A 63 7.78 -4.80 15.34
N LEU A 64 6.55 -4.60 14.82
CA LEU A 64 6.17 -3.38 14.12
C LEU A 64 5.54 -2.33 15.05
N GLU A 65 6.10 -1.14 15.04
CA GLU A 65 5.43 0.09 15.44
C GLU A 65 4.74 0.70 14.20
N ILE A 66 3.41 0.55 14.13
CA ILE A 66 2.59 0.99 12.98
C ILE A 66 2.01 2.36 13.27
N ILE A 67 2.36 3.36 12.47
CA ILE A 67 2.06 4.77 12.73
C ILE A 67 1.21 5.34 11.58
N TYR A 68 0.08 5.97 11.92
CA TYR A 68 -0.62 6.83 10.96
C TYR A 68 0.09 8.19 10.88
N MET A 69 0.48 8.60 9.68
CA MET A 69 1.21 9.84 9.49
C MET A 69 0.89 10.48 8.13
N PRO A 70 0.61 11.80 8.04
CA PRO A 70 0.40 12.47 6.76
C PRO A 70 1.55 12.25 5.77
N GLY A 71 1.21 12.12 4.47
CA GLY A 71 2.16 11.64 3.47
C GLY A 71 3.47 12.42 3.36
N ASN A 72 3.42 13.77 3.40
CA ASN A 72 4.62 14.60 3.34
C ASN A 72 5.53 14.41 4.56
N ILE A 73 4.97 14.28 5.76
CA ILE A 73 5.72 14.00 6.99
C ILE A 73 6.31 12.60 6.92
N SER A 74 5.50 11.61 6.56
CA SER A 74 5.93 10.23 6.38
C SER A 74 7.12 10.07 5.44
N MET A 75 7.11 10.78 4.30
CA MET A 75 8.20 10.74 3.34
C MET A 75 9.48 11.36 3.93
N GLY A 76 9.36 12.49 4.62
CA GLY A 76 10.49 13.12 5.32
C GLY A 76 11.12 12.19 6.36
N SER A 77 10.29 11.55 7.20
CA SER A 77 10.75 10.60 8.23
C SER A 77 11.36 9.31 7.64
N LEU A 78 10.89 8.86 6.44
CA LEU A 78 11.53 7.74 5.74
C LEU A 78 12.91 8.16 5.18
N ILE A 79 13.03 9.34 4.60
CA ILE A 79 14.29 9.87 4.07
C ILE A 79 15.29 10.13 5.19
N SER A 80 14.87 10.64 6.34
CA SER A 80 15.76 10.87 7.49
C SER A 80 16.20 9.57 8.18
N GLY A 81 15.48 8.47 7.98
CA GLY A 81 15.72 7.17 8.62
C GLY A 81 15.01 6.99 9.96
N GLU A 82 14.12 7.90 10.36
CA GLU A 82 13.22 7.71 11.51
C GLU A 82 12.23 6.59 11.30
N LEU A 83 11.80 6.37 10.05
CA LEU A 83 11.02 5.22 9.62
C LEU A 83 11.94 4.25 8.86
N ASN A 84 11.72 2.96 9.08
CA ASN A 84 12.40 1.90 8.35
C ASN A 84 11.68 1.61 7.01
N PHE A 85 10.34 1.65 7.05
CA PHE A 85 9.46 1.43 5.89
C PHE A 85 8.32 2.44 5.89
N GLY A 86 7.70 2.60 4.71
CA GLY A 86 6.46 3.33 4.56
C GLY A 86 5.50 2.60 3.61
N GLN A 87 4.23 2.58 3.96
CA GLN A 87 3.20 2.17 3.01
C GLN A 87 2.62 3.44 2.38
N MET A 88 3.12 3.77 1.18
CA MET A 88 2.95 5.07 0.53
C MET A 88 2.59 4.91 -0.95
N THR A 89 2.08 5.99 -1.55
CA THR A 89 1.75 6.00 -2.98
C THR A 89 2.96 6.35 -3.85
N GLY A 90 2.96 5.87 -5.09
CA GLY A 90 3.96 6.26 -6.08
C GLY A 90 3.97 7.77 -6.35
N ALA A 91 2.80 8.42 -6.30
CA ALA A 91 2.68 9.88 -6.45
C ALA A 91 3.38 10.67 -5.33
N LEU A 92 3.49 10.09 -4.12
CA LEU A 92 4.26 10.68 -3.03
C LEU A 92 5.76 10.37 -3.16
N MET A 93 6.11 9.14 -3.52
CA MET A 93 7.47 8.66 -3.59
C MET A 93 8.24 9.23 -4.81
N SER A 94 7.59 9.29 -5.98
CA SER A 94 8.28 9.62 -7.23
C SER A 94 8.90 11.02 -7.23
N PRO A 95 8.21 12.11 -6.80
CA PRO A 95 8.84 13.42 -6.71
C PRO A 95 10.06 13.44 -5.77
N ALA A 96 10.00 12.75 -4.62
CA ALA A 96 11.11 12.66 -3.69
C ALA A 96 12.32 11.94 -4.34
N ARG A 97 12.07 10.84 -5.05
CA ARG A 97 13.12 10.11 -5.79
C ARG A 97 13.74 10.96 -6.90
N LEU A 98 12.92 11.65 -7.68
CA LEU A 98 13.37 12.56 -8.74
C LEU A 98 14.21 13.73 -8.22
N GLN A 99 14.02 14.12 -6.95
CA GLN A 99 14.79 15.16 -6.26
C GLN A 99 16.03 14.61 -5.53
N GLY A 100 16.39 13.35 -5.78
CA GLY A 100 17.64 12.75 -5.31
C GLY A 100 17.54 11.90 -4.04
N SER A 101 16.33 11.63 -3.49
CA SER A 101 16.24 10.65 -2.41
C SER A 101 16.50 9.23 -2.94
N ASP A 102 16.88 8.32 -2.04
CA ASP A 102 17.19 6.93 -2.37
C ASP A 102 16.04 5.95 -2.11
N VAL A 103 14.80 6.46 -2.04
CA VAL A 103 13.61 5.63 -1.79
C VAL A 103 13.23 4.79 -3.00
N VAL A 104 12.86 3.52 -2.76
CA VAL A 104 12.38 2.58 -3.78
C VAL A 104 11.17 1.82 -3.28
N MET A 105 10.32 1.37 -4.20
CA MET A 105 9.18 0.51 -3.91
C MET A 105 9.57 -0.96 -4.02
N LEU A 106 9.25 -1.73 -2.97
CA LEU A 106 9.55 -3.16 -2.85
C LEU A 106 8.36 -4.03 -3.25
N VAL A 107 7.14 -3.58 -2.91
CA VAL A 107 5.88 -4.30 -3.15
C VAL A 107 4.86 -3.32 -3.67
N SER A 108 4.16 -3.64 -4.73
CA SER A 108 2.98 -2.90 -5.20
C SER A 108 1.70 -3.51 -4.64
N ILE A 109 0.82 -2.68 -4.11
CA ILE A 109 -0.50 -3.09 -3.64
C ILE A 109 -1.57 -2.67 -4.65
N GLN A 110 -1.42 -1.47 -5.21
CA GLN A 110 -2.38 -0.86 -6.13
C GLN A 110 -1.65 -0.30 -7.34
N GLU A 111 -2.04 -0.74 -8.54
CA GLU A 111 -1.37 -0.38 -9.80
C GLU A 111 -2.27 0.37 -10.78
N LEU A 112 -3.56 0.44 -10.51
CA LEU A 112 -4.55 1.05 -11.39
C LEU A 112 -5.23 2.22 -10.66
N LEU A 113 -5.75 3.15 -11.44
CA LEU A 113 -6.75 4.08 -10.94
C LEU A 113 -7.99 3.27 -10.54
N ASP A 114 -8.46 3.41 -9.31
CA ASP A 114 -9.59 2.65 -8.77
C ASP A 114 -10.72 3.53 -8.20
N ASP A 115 -10.64 4.84 -8.41
CA ASP A 115 -11.67 5.76 -7.96
C ASP A 115 -13.01 5.48 -8.68
N ARG A 116 -14.08 5.88 -8.01
CA ARG A 116 -15.42 5.97 -8.61
C ARG A 116 -15.66 7.40 -9.05
N LEU A 117 -15.95 7.60 -10.33
CA LEU A 117 -16.47 8.88 -10.80
C LEU A 117 -17.95 8.93 -10.44
N VAL A 118 -18.27 9.84 -9.54
CA VAL A 118 -19.64 10.07 -9.06
C VAL A 118 -20.14 11.37 -9.67
N VAL A 119 -21.39 11.36 -10.14
CA VAL A 119 -22.00 12.47 -10.89
C VAL A 119 -23.42 12.74 -10.42
N GLN A 120 -23.96 13.88 -10.84
CA GLN A 120 -25.38 14.19 -10.72
C GLN A 120 -26.22 13.12 -11.44
N PRO A 121 -27.42 12.78 -10.95
CA PRO A 121 -28.25 11.69 -11.48
C PRO A 121 -28.63 11.83 -12.96
N ASN A 122 -28.66 13.06 -13.49
CA ASN A 122 -28.99 13.35 -14.89
C ASN A 122 -27.83 13.09 -15.86
N ILE A 123 -26.58 12.96 -15.41
CA ILE A 123 -25.42 12.63 -16.26
C ILE A 123 -25.38 11.11 -16.45
N LYS A 124 -25.44 10.63 -17.68
CA LYS A 124 -25.58 9.20 -18.01
C LYS A 124 -24.33 8.59 -18.64
N THR A 125 -23.54 9.37 -19.37
CA THR A 125 -22.32 8.93 -20.05
C THR A 125 -21.12 9.81 -19.71
N PRO A 126 -19.88 9.33 -19.84
CA PRO A 126 -18.68 10.11 -19.57
C PRO A 126 -18.52 11.30 -20.52
N GLU A 127 -19.01 11.22 -21.76
CA GLU A 127 -18.94 12.29 -22.75
C GLU A 127 -19.79 13.51 -22.31
N GLU A 128 -20.85 13.28 -21.54
CA GLU A 128 -21.69 14.34 -20.97
C GLU A 128 -20.99 15.18 -19.90
N LEU A 129 -19.75 14.82 -19.52
CA LEU A 129 -18.90 15.65 -18.66
C LEU A 129 -18.45 16.94 -19.38
N LYS A 130 -18.56 17.03 -20.70
CA LYS A 130 -18.25 18.24 -21.43
C LYS A 130 -19.07 19.42 -20.94
N GLY A 131 -18.37 20.52 -20.57
CA GLY A 131 -18.96 21.71 -19.98
C GLY A 131 -19.37 21.57 -18.50
N LYS A 132 -19.12 20.44 -17.85
CA LYS A 132 -19.50 20.19 -16.45
C LYS A 132 -18.44 20.69 -15.46
N ARG A 133 -18.90 20.95 -14.22
CA ARG A 133 -18.10 21.38 -13.08
C ARG A 133 -17.67 20.16 -12.27
N ILE A 134 -16.38 19.94 -12.15
CA ILE A 134 -15.82 18.79 -11.45
C ILE A 134 -15.16 19.24 -10.15
N ALA A 135 -15.72 18.83 -9.01
CA ALA A 135 -15.15 19.14 -7.71
C ALA A 135 -13.91 18.29 -7.43
N VAL A 136 -12.83 18.97 -7.02
CA VAL A 136 -11.57 18.33 -6.61
C VAL A 136 -11.12 18.86 -5.25
N SER A 137 -10.24 18.14 -4.55
CA SER A 137 -9.73 18.59 -3.25
C SER A 137 -8.86 19.85 -3.41
N ARG A 138 -7.91 19.79 -4.33
CA ARG A 138 -7.08 20.90 -4.78
C ARG A 138 -6.44 20.55 -6.13
N PHE A 139 -6.02 21.55 -6.86
CA PHE A 139 -5.30 21.35 -8.13
C PHE A 139 -4.00 20.57 -7.89
N GLY A 140 -3.72 19.57 -8.73
CA GLY A 140 -2.57 18.69 -8.63
C GLY A 140 -2.67 17.59 -7.54
N ALA A 141 -3.74 17.57 -6.74
CA ALA A 141 -3.98 16.48 -5.80
C ALA A 141 -4.59 15.24 -6.47
N ALA A 142 -4.66 14.13 -5.74
CA ALA A 142 -5.10 12.84 -6.27
C ALA A 142 -6.46 12.90 -6.99
N SER A 143 -7.48 13.55 -6.39
CA SER A 143 -8.81 13.66 -7.00
C SER A 143 -8.81 14.45 -8.32
N HIS A 144 -7.91 15.43 -8.49
CA HIS A 144 -7.74 16.16 -9.74
C HIS A 144 -7.01 15.30 -10.78
N MET A 145 -5.86 14.72 -10.42
CA MET A 145 -5.04 13.94 -11.34
C MET A 145 -5.76 12.70 -11.87
N ARG A 146 -6.59 12.07 -11.02
CA ARG A 146 -7.38 10.90 -11.44
C ARG A 146 -8.40 11.23 -12.53
N VAL A 147 -9.10 12.35 -12.40
CA VAL A 147 -10.01 12.81 -13.44
C VAL A 147 -9.24 13.20 -14.70
N LEU A 148 -8.14 13.94 -14.58
CA LEU A 148 -7.30 14.30 -15.73
C LEU A 148 -6.80 13.07 -16.51
N ASN A 149 -6.40 12.03 -15.81
CA ASN A 149 -5.94 10.78 -16.45
C ASN A 149 -7.09 9.95 -17.06
N MET A 150 -8.32 10.14 -16.60
CA MET A 150 -9.50 9.47 -17.11
C MET A 150 -10.06 10.16 -18.39
N LEU A 151 -10.16 11.48 -18.41
CA LEU A 151 -10.82 12.26 -19.48
C LEU A 151 -10.42 11.83 -20.91
N PRO A 152 -9.13 11.58 -21.22
CA PRO A 152 -8.72 11.20 -22.58
C PRO A 152 -9.32 9.87 -23.06
N ARG A 153 -9.78 8.99 -22.16
CA ARG A 153 -10.46 7.73 -22.53
C ARG A 153 -11.82 7.96 -23.21
N PHE A 154 -12.35 9.17 -23.05
CA PHE A 154 -13.66 9.58 -23.59
C PHE A 154 -13.52 10.76 -24.56
N GLY A 155 -12.30 11.00 -25.11
CA GLY A 155 -12.06 12.08 -26.06
C GLY A 155 -12.15 13.47 -25.46
N LEU A 156 -12.08 13.59 -24.12
CA LEU A 156 -12.14 14.85 -23.39
C LEU A 156 -10.76 15.27 -22.88
N THR A 157 -10.60 16.57 -22.66
CA THR A 157 -9.41 17.20 -22.09
C THR A 157 -9.78 18.02 -20.85
N ASP A 158 -8.78 18.57 -20.17
CA ASP A 158 -8.98 19.53 -19.08
C ASP A 158 -9.73 20.81 -19.51
N LYS A 159 -9.65 21.17 -20.79
CA LYS A 159 -10.36 22.34 -21.38
C LYS A 159 -11.84 22.09 -21.61
N ASP A 160 -12.27 20.83 -21.64
CA ASP A 160 -13.68 20.47 -21.85
C ASP A 160 -14.49 20.47 -20.56
N VAL A 161 -13.85 20.65 -19.40
CA VAL A 161 -14.50 20.65 -18.08
C VAL A 161 -14.04 21.84 -17.23
N THR A 162 -14.81 22.17 -16.19
CA THR A 162 -14.41 23.21 -15.23
C THR A 162 -14.05 22.55 -13.89
N PHE A 163 -12.79 22.56 -13.50
CA PHE A 163 -12.39 22.10 -12.19
C PHE A 163 -12.65 23.12 -11.09
N LEU A 164 -13.27 22.68 -9.99
CA LEU A 164 -13.53 23.47 -8.81
C LEU A 164 -12.73 22.93 -7.62
N GLN A 165 -11.85 23.75 -7.05
CA GLN A 165 -11.12 23.40 -5.83
C GLN A 165 -12.03 23.61 -4.62
N ILE A 166 -12.62 22.53 -4.11
CA ILE A 166 -13.64 22.56 -3.04
C ILE A 166 -13.07 22.12 -1.68
N GLY A 167 -12.11 21.16 -1.67
CA GLY A 167 -11.55 20.65 -0.43
C GLY A 167 -11.77 19.13 -0.25
N ASP A 168 -11.97 18.71 0.99
CA ASP A 168 -12.08 17.31 1.38
C ASP A 168 -13.33 16.60 0.83
N THR A 169 -13.44 15.29 1.07
CA THR A 169 -14.54 14.47 0.59
C THR A 169 -15.92 15.00 1.05
N PRO A 170 -16.16 15.30 2.33
CA PRO A 170 -17.44 15.86 2.76
C PRO A 170 -17.81 17.17 2.04
N ALA A 171 -16.87 18.11 1.91
CA ALA A 171 -17.11 19.38 1.24
C ALA A 171 -17.50 19.19 -0.24
N ARG A 172 -16.86 18.27 -0.94
CA ARG A 172 -17.19 17.95 -2.34
C ARG A 172 -18.57 17.32 -2.48
N ILE A 173 -18.97 16.44 -1.55
CA ILE A 173 -20.31 15.87 -1.50
C ILE A 173 -21.36 16.97 -1.28
N ILE A 174 -21.13 17.88 -0.33
CA ILE A 174 -22.02 19.03 -0.08
C ILE A 174 -22.16 19.91 -1.34
N ALA A 175 -21.06 20.18 -2.03
CA ALA A 175 -21.09 20.95 -3.28
C ALA A 175 -21.93 20.27 -4.38
N MET A 176 -21.87 18.93 -4.47
CA MET A 176 -22.69 18.16 -5.40
C MET A 176 -24.17 18.16 -5.00
N VAL A 177 -24.49 17.95 -3.73
CA VAL A 177 -25.88 18.01 -3.21
C VAL A 177 -26.47 19.40 -3.44
N GLY A 178 -25.70 20.45 -3.24
CA GLY A 178 -26.11 21.84 -3.51
C GLY A 178 -26.08 22.26 -4.99
N ASN A 179 -25.90 21.32 -5.93
CA ASN A 179 -25.77 21.59 -7.38
C ASN A 179 -24.68 22.61 -7.74
N SER A 180 -23.69 22.84 -6.88
CA SER A 180 -22.53 23.68 -7.17
C SER A 180 -21.45 22.93 -7.96
N ALA A 181 -21.48 21.60 -7.93
CA ALA A 181 -20.63 20.70 -8.73
C ALA A 181 -21.47 19.57 -9.36
N ASP A 182 -21.05 19.16 -10.54
CA ASP A 182 -21.75 18.15 -11.34
C ASP A 182 -21.14 16.76 -11.20
N ALA A 183 -19.85 16.69 -10.87
CA ALA A 183 -19.10 15.45 -10.72
C ALA A 183 -17.97 15.58 -9.70
N SER A 184 -17.49 14.43 -9.18
CA SER A 184 -16.25 14.31 -8.42
C SER A 184 -15.73 12.87 -8.43
N SER A 185 -14.41 12.67 -8.28
CA SER A 185 -13.85 11.34 -8.05
C SER A 185 -13.71 11.07 -6.56
N PHE A 186 -14.06 9.87 -6.15
CA PHE A 186 -13.94 9.39 -4.77
C PHE A 186 -13.30 8.01 -4.73
N SER A 187 -12.37 7.81 -3.82
CA SER A 187 -11.84 6.48 -3.54
C SER A 187 -12.87 5.61 -2.84
N PRO A 188 -12.95 4.31 -3.12
CA PRO A 188 -13.75 3.40 -2.30
C PRO A 188 -13.25 3.35 -0.84
N PRO A 189 -14.15 3.27 0.16
CA PRO A 189 -15.61 3.29 0.05
C PRO A 189 -16.23 4.71 0.13
N ASP A 190 -15.45 5.78 0.11
CA ASP A 190 -15.91 7.17 0.34
C ASP A 190 -17.00 7.62 -0.64
N HIS A 191 -17.00 7.07 -1.86
CA HIS A 191 -18.05 7.30 -2.87
C HIS A 191 -19.45 6.94 -2.38
N LEU A 192 -19.59 5.99 -1.43
CA LEU A 192 -20.89 5.55 -0.93
C LEU A 192 -21.64 6.68 -0.22
N ALA A 193 -20.94 7.58 0.46
CA ALA A 193 -21.56 8.75 1.08
C ALA A 193 -22.22 9.67 0.03
N ALA A 194 -21.58 9.86 -1.12
CA ALA A 194 -22.16 10.61 -2.23
C ALA A 194 -23.37 9.89 -2.85
N VAL A 195 -23.29 8.55 -2.98
CA VAL A 195 -24.43 7.74 -3.47
C VAL A 195 -25.61 7.81 -2.50
N GLN A 196 -25.37 7.72 -1.18
CA GLN A 196 -26.41 7.88 -0.16
C GLN A 196 -27.05 9.27 -0.19
N ALA A 197 -26.28 10.30 -0.60
CA ALA A 197 -26.79 11.65 -0.80
C ALA A 197 -27.53 11.88 -2.15
N GLY A 198 -27.82 10.80 -2.89
CA GLY A 198 -28.62 10.83 -4.13
C GLY A 198 -27.80 10.94 -5.43
N MET A 199 -26.46 10.93 -5.34
CA MET A 199 -25.61 10.92 -6.54
C MET A 199 -25.50 9.51 -7.12
N ARG A 200 -25.01 9.38 -8.35
CA ARG A 200 -24.77 8.07 -8.97
C ARG A 200 -23.29 7.84 -9.30
N VAL A 201 -22.85 6.61 -9.20
CA VAL A 201 -21.59 6.18 -9.80
C VAL A 201 -21.77 6.11 -11.31
N LEU A 202 -21.02 6.94 -12.05
CA LEU A 202 -21.01 6.91 -13.52
C LEU A 202 -20.11 5.80 -14.03
N LEU A 203 -18.92 5.67 -13.45
CA LEU A 203 -17.96 4.63 -13.83
C LEU A 203 -17.03 4.26 -12.67
N ASN A 204 -16.52 3.04 -12.74
CA ASN A 204 -15.40 2.54 -11.96
C ASN A 204 -14.12 2.74 -12.78
N MET A 205 -13.21 3.60 -12.33
CA MET A 205 -11.98 3.89 -13.08
C MET A 205 -11.05 2.67 -13.23
N ALA A 206 -11.18 1.67 -12.33
CA ALA A 206 -10.41 0.43 -12.45
C ALA A 206 -10.69 -0.33 -13.77
N GLU A 207 -11.91 -0.21 -14.30
CA GLU A 207 -12.32 -0.84 -15.56
C GLU A 207 -11.63 -0.20 -16.79
N LEU A 208 -11.12 1.02 -16.64
CA LEU A 208 -10.39 1.71 -17.71
C LEU A 208 -8.97 1.20 -17.91
N ASN A 209 -8.46 0.36 -17.01
CA ASN A 209 -7.11 -0.19 -17.02
C ASN A 209 -6.02 0.90 -17.17
N ILE A 210 -6.20 2.03 -16.49
CA ILE A 210 -5.22 3.11 -16.47
C ILE A 210 -4.20 2.77 -15.38
N TYR A 211 -2.99 2.42 -15.80
CA TYR A 211 -1.89 2.19 -14.88
C TYR A 211 -1.52 3.47 -14.14
N TYR A 212 -1.51 3.39 -12.83
CA TYR A 212 -1.14 4.48 -11.93
C TYR A 212 -0.62 3.89 -10.61
N GLN A 213 0.64 4.12 -10.26
CA GLN A 213 1.18 3.52 -9.05
C GLN A 213 0.55 4.14 -7.81
N GLY A 214 -0.39 3.43 -7.25
CA GLY A 214 -1.01 3.72 -5.97
C GLY A 214 -0.12 3.29 -4.80
N THR A 215 -0.72 2.68 -3.81
CA THR A 215 -0.04 2.27 -2.57
C THR A 215 0.90 1.10 -2.79
N GLY A 216 2.07 1.16 -2.13
CA GLY A 216 3.06 0.10 -2.07
C GLY A 216 3.93 0.17 -0.82
N LEU A 217 4.74 -0.85 -0.58
CA LEU A 217 5.77 -0.87 0.46
C LEU A 217 7.02 -0.17 -0.06
N VAL A 218 7.46 0.86 0.63
CA VAL A 218 8.60 1.71 0.26
C VAL A 218 9.67 1.68 1.36
N ALA A 219 10.94 1.68 0.97
CA ALA A 219 12.08 1.82 1.87
C ALA A 219 13.21 2.61 1.20
N SER A 220 14.20 3.10 1.97
CA SER A 220 15.41 3.69 1.40
C SER A 220 16.42 2.62 1.00
N GLN A 221 17.14 2.79 -0.11
CA GLN A 221 18.16 1.84 -0.56
C GLN A 221 19.28 1.69 0.47
N ARG A 222 19.67 2.77 1.16
CA ARG A 222 20.66 2.70 2.24
C ARG A 222 20.20 1.86 3.44
N TYR A 223 18.88 1.88 3.79
CA TYR A 223 18.35 1.00 4.83
C TYR A 223 18.37 -0.45 4.36
N ILE A 224 17.91 -0.72 3.14
CA ILE A 224 17.89 -2.05 2.52
C ILE A 224 19.31 -2.65 2.49
N ALA A 225 20.30 -1.87 2.06
CA ALA A 225 21.70 -2.33 1.96
C ALA A 225 22.27 -2.79 3.32
N LYS A 226 21.90 -2.11 4.40
CA LYS A 226 22.34 -2.44 5.77
C LYS A 226 21.50 -3.56 6.43
N ASN A 227 20.27 -3.75 5.99
CA ASN A 227 19.28 -4.63 6.65
C ASN A 227 18.56 -5.53 5.65
N ARG A 228 19.31 -6.15 4.72
CA ARG A 228 18.75 -6.92 3.61
C ARG A 228 17.83 -8.06 4.08
N ASP A 229 18.20 -8.77 5.16
CA ASP A 229 17.37 -9.83 5.73
C ASP A 229 16.05 -9.29 6.29
N VAL A 230 16.07 -8.15 6.98
CA VAL A 230 14.86 -7.49 7.46
C VAL A 230 13.94 -7.11 6.30
N ALA A 231 14.49 -6.53 5.23
CA ALA A 231 13.74 -6.17 4.03
C ALA A 231 13.11 -7.41 3.37
N ARG A 232 13.86 -8.52 3.28
CA ARG A 232 13.38 -9.82 2.77
C ARG A 232 12.22 -10.37 3.59
N ARG A 233 12.33 -10.38 4.92
CA ARG A 233 11.26 -10.83 5.82
C ARG A 233 10.03 -9.92 5.78
N MET A 234 10.23 -8.62 5.59
CA MET A 234 9.16 -7.65 5.42
C MET A 234 8.39 -7.92 4.11
N VAL A 235 9.07 -8.08 2.97
CA VAL A 235 8.45 -8.41 1.68
C VAL A 235 7.72 -9.75 1.76
N LYS A 236 8.36 -10.78 2.35
CA LYS A 236 7.70 -12.07 2.61
C LYS A 236 6.42 -11.90 3.42
N SER A 237 6.46 -11.10 4.48
CA SER A 237 5.28 -10.84 5.33
C SER A 237 4.15 -10.18 4.54
N TYR A 238 4.45 -9.29 3.61
CA TYR A 238 3.44 -8.70 2.72
C TYR A 238 2.82 -9.73 1.79
N ILE A 239 3.62 -10.64 1.22
CA ILE A 239 3.14 -11.74 0.35
C ILE A 239 2.24 -12.70 1.16
N ASP A 240 2.68 -13.13 2.34
CA ASP A 240 1.88 -13.97 3.25
C ASP A 240 0.54 -13.30 3.60
N THR A 241 0.58 -11.99 3.83
CA THR A 241 -0.62 -11.23 4.17
C THR A 241 -1.56 -11.07 2.97
N ILE A 242 -1.04 -10.86 1.78
CA ILE A 242 -1.85 -10.83 0.54
C ILE A 242 -2.58 -12.15 0.36
N HIS A 243 -1.92 -13.29 0.61
CA HIS A 243 -2.59 -14.58 0.61
C HIS A 243 -3.75 -14.62 1.62
N ILE A 244 -3.54 -14.16 2.86
CA ILE A 244 -4.60 -14.09 3.89
C ILE A 244 -5.75 -13.19 3.45
N VAL A 245 -5.48 -12.00 2.89
CA VAL A 245 -6.51 -11.11 2.36
C VAL A 245 -7.39 -11.83 1.32
N ARG A 246 -6.79 -12.65 0.47
CA ARG A 246 -7.51 -13.36 -0.60
C ARG A 246 -8.28 -14.58 -0.12
N THR A 247 -7.91 -15.18 1.01
CA THR A 247 -8.44 -16.46 1.49
C THR A 247 -9.23 -16.37 2.79
N ASN A 248 -9.10 -15.27 3.55
CA ASN A 248 -9.73 -15.13 4.86
C ASN A 248 -10.40 -13.74 5.04
N PRO A 249 -11.65 -13.58 4.53
CA PRO A 249 -12.37 -12.31 4.62
C PRO A 249 -12.63 -11.84 6.05
N GLU A 250 -12.91 -12.77 6.96
CA GLU A 250 -13.25 -12.41 8.35
C GLU A 250 -12.04 -11.82 9.09
N LEU A 251 -10.85 -12.34 8.82
CA LEU A 251 -9.63 -11.78 9.40
C LEU A 251 -9.33 -10.39 8.84
N ALA A 252 -9.56 -10.18 7.55
CA ALA A 252 -9.41 -8.87 6.91
C ALA A 252 -10.42 -7.85 7.48
N LYS A 253 -11.70 -8.21 7.65
CA LYS A 253 -12.70 -7.33 8.28
C LYS A 253 -12.31 -6.96 9.72
N ARG A 254 -11.82 -7.90 10.52
CA ARG A 254 -11.33 -7.60 11.88
C ARG A 254 -10.21 -6.55 11.87
N ALA A 255 -9.33 -6.58 10.90
CA ALA A 255 -8.31 -5.55 10.75
C ALA A 255 -8.91 -4.17 10.45
N PHE A 256 -9.92 -4.11 9.58
CA PHE A 256 -10.64 -2.86 9.31
C PHE A 256 -11.38 -2.32 10.56
N VAL A 257 -12.02 -3.19 11.35
CA VAL A 257 -12.62 -2.78 12.64
C VAL A 257 -11.59 -2.11 13.53
N LYS A 258 -10.40 -2.72 13.70
CA LYS A 258 -9.31 -2.19 14.53
C LYS A 258 -8.80 -0.83 14.04
N TYR A 259 -8.48 -0.72 12.76
CA TYR A 259 -7.75 0.43 12.22
C TYR A 259 -8.65 1.57 11.73
N ARG A 260 -9.84 1.26 11.22
CA ARG A 260 -10.82 2.27 10.79
C ARG A 260 -11.83 2.64 11.87
N LYS A 261 -11.86 1.90 12.98
CA LYS A 261 -12.77 2.12 14.13
C LYS A 261 -14.25 2.13 13.70
N THR A 262 -14.63 1.33 12.71
CA THR A 262 -16.00 1.14 12.23
C THR A 262 -16.48 -0.27 12.54
N LYS A 263 -17.79 -0.40 12.80
CA LYS A 263 -18.49 -1.70 12.95
C LYS A 263 -19.61 -1.87 11.93
N ASP A 264 -19.71 -0.93 10.98
CA ASP A 264 -20.69 -0.99 9.89
C ASP A 264 -20.32 -2.11 8.93
N GLU A 265 -21.10 -3.19 8.91
CA GLU A 265 -20.84 -4.39 8.12
C GLU A 265 -20.77 -4.10 6.61
N LYS A 266 -21.57 -3.14 6.10
CA LYS A 266 -21.53 -2.75 4.71
C LYS A 266 -20.19 -2.09 4.39
N GLN A 267 -19.74 -1.11 5.19
CA GLN A 267 -18.44 -0.46 5.01
C GLN A 267 -17.27 -1.44 5.15
N LEU A 268 -17.38 -2.41 6.07
CA LEU A 268 -16.37 -3.47 6.24
C LEU A 268 -16.32 -4.40 5.01
N GLY A 269 -17.47 -4.79 4.50
CA GLY A 269 -17.61 -5.60 3.28
C GLY A 269 -17.01 -4.90 2.06
N ASP A 270 -17.38 -3.64 1.84
CA ASP A 270 -16.89 -2.84 0.71
C ASP A 270 -15.38 -2.57 0.80
N ALA A 271 -14.88 -2.29 2.01
CA ALA A 271 -13.44 -2.10 2.23
C ALA A 271 -12.64 -3.39 1.98
N TYR A 272 -13.17 -4.53 2.42
CA TYR A 272 -12.58 -5.83 2.13
C TYR A 272 -12.58 -6.14 0.64
N GLN A 273 -13.70 -5.96 -0.03
CA GLN A 273 -13.82 -6.22 -1.46
C GLN A 273 -12.85 -5.34 -2.27
N THR A 274 -12.77 -4.06 -1.95
CA THR A 274 -11.79 -3.14 -2.55
C THR A 274 -10.37 -3.64 -2.36
N LEU A 275 -9.98 -4.02 -1.13
CA LEU A 275 -8.63 -4.54 -0.89
C LEU A 275 -8.35 -5.82 -1.67
N ARG A 276 -9.32 -6.75 -1.68
CA ARG A 276 -9.18 -8.05 -2.37
C ARG A 276 -9.02 -7.89 -3.89
N GLU A 277 -9.67 -6.89 -4.48
CA GLU A 277 -9.60 -6.60 -5.92
C GLU A 277 -8.25 -6.02 -6.34
N ILE A 278 -7.66 -5.15 -5.51
CA ILE A 278 -6.41 -4.47 -5.86
C ILE A 278 -5.16 -5.31 -5.60
N VAL A 279 -5.20 -6.28 -4.66
CA VAL A 279 -4.02 -7.08 -4.33
C VAL A 279 -3.83 -8.25 -5.29
N LYS A 280 -2.62 -8.41 -5.78
CA LYS A 280 -2.21 -9.51 -6.67
C LYS A 280 -1.37 -10.54 -5.91
N PRO A 281 -1.47 -11.85 -6.22
CA PRO A 281 -0.61 -12.88 -5.61
C PRO A 281 0.88 -12.59 -5.73
N LYS A 282 1.32 -12.12 -6.89
CA LYS A 282 2.69 -11.69 -7.19
C LYS A 282 2.71 -10.16 -7.30
N PRO A 283 2.99 -9.44 -6.19
CA PRO A 283 2.77 -8.01 -6.10
C PRO A 283 3.98 -7.19 -6.63
N TYR A 284 4.43 -7.51 -7.84
CA TYR A 284 5.49 -6.75 -8.51
C TYR A 284 5.07 -5.32 -8.79
N PRO A 285 5.91 -4.31 -8.49
CA PRO A 285 5.68 -2.96 -8.98
C PRO A 285 5.66 -2.91 -10.51
N ASN A 286 4.59 -2.35 -11.08
CA ASN A 286 4.44 -2.23 -12.52
C ASN A 286 5.09 -0.94 -13.02
N LEU A 287 6.05 -1.05 -13.93
CA LEU A 287 6.81 0.09 -14.43
C LEU A 287 5.95 1.09 -15.23
N GLU A 288 4.89 0.61 -15.92
CA GLU A 288 3.98 1.50 -16.65
C GLU A 288 3.20 2.43 -15.70
N SER A 289 2.89 1.95 -14.49
CA SER A 289 2.18 2.75 -13.49
C SER A 289 3.00 3.96 -12.98
N PHE A 290 4.34 3.88 -13.04
CA PHE A 290 5.22 5.01 -12.74
C PHE A 290 5.29 6.02 -13.89
N LYS A 291 5.21 5.58 -15.15
CA LYS A 291 5.26 6.48 -16.31
C LYS A 291 4.12 7.48 -16.32
N THR A 292 2.92 7.05 -15.90
CA THR A 292 1.78 7.97 -15.75
C THR A 292 2.07 9.05 -14.71
N ILE A 293 2.67 8.68 -13.57
CA ILE A 293 3.06 9.64 -12.53
C ILE A 293 4.13 10.61 -13.06
N PHE A 294 5.13 10.10 -13.80
CA PHE A 294 6.17 10.96 -14.37
C PHE A 294 5.58 12.01 -15.30
N LYS A 295 4.61 11.62 -16.14
CA LYS A 295 3.86 12.56 -16.98
C LYS A 295 3.17 13.61 -16.13
N ASP A 296 2.46 13.22 -15.09
CA ASP A 296 1.69 14.10 -14.21
C ASP A 296 2.54 15.16 -13.48
N VAL A 297 3.78 14.79 -13.15
CA VAL A 297 4.68 15.69 -12.39
C VAL A 297 5.70 16.42 -13.25
N SER A 298 5.78 16.12 -14.54
CA SER A 298 6.86 16.58 -15.45
C SER A 298 6.97 18.10 -15.58
N ASP A 299 5.86 18.83 -15.44
CA ASP A 299 5.86 20.28 -15.50
C ASP A 299 6.46 20.93 -14.25
N ARG A 300 6.34 20.25 -13.10
CA ARG A 300 6.83 20.72 -11.81
C ARG A 300 8.21 20.15 -11.46
N VAL A 301 8.53 18.96 -11.97
CA VAL A 301 9.77 18.23 -11.74
C VAL A 301 10.36 17.81 -13.09
N PRO A 302 11.16 18.65 -13.75
CA PRO A 302 11.66 18.39 -15.10
C PRO A 302 12.39 17.06 -15.28
N ALA A 303 13.06 16.56 -14.24
CA ALA A 303 13.72 15.24 -14.23
C ALA A 303 12.76 14.07 -14.54
N ALA A 304 11.45 14.25 -14.35
CA ALA A 304 10.45 13.24 -14.69
C ALA A 304 10.38 12.92 -16.20
N LYS A 305 10.75 13.88 -17.07
CA LYS A 305 10.70 13.70 -18.54
C LYS A 305 11.66 12.60 -19.03
N THR A 306 12.75 12.37 -18.33
CA THR A 306 13.81 11.41 -18.69
C THR A 306 13.96 10.28 -17.66
N ALA A 307 13.07 10.21 -16.68
CA ALA A 307 13.16 9.26 -15.60
C ALA A 307 12.97 7.81 -16.07
N ASN A 308 13.81 6.91 -15.56
CA ASN A 308 13.70 5.49 -15.80
C ASN A 308 12.94 4.81 -14.64
N ALA A 309 11.77 4.27 -14.91
CA ALA A 309 10.92 3.64 -13.90
C ALA A 309 11.61 2.48 -13.14
N LYS A 310 12.58 1.82 -13.75
CA LYS A 310 13.35 0.75 -13.11
C LYS A 310 14.14 1.23 -11.87
N GLU A 311 14.53 2.50 -11.83
CA GLU A 311 15.27 3.07 -10.72
C GLU A 311 14.38 3.33 -9.48
N PHE A 312 13.06 3.26 -9.63
CA PHE A 312 12.08 3.50 -8.59
C PHE A 312 11.63 2.25 -7.85
N VAL A 313 12.13 1.09 -8.24
CA VAL A 313 11.71 -0.22 -7.70
C VAL A 313 12.93 -1.07 -7.34
N ASP A 314 12.76 -1.94 -6.35
CA ASP A 314 13.66 -3.08 -6.10
C ASP A 314 12.81 -4.36 -6.02
N THR A 315 12.77 -5.10 -7.12
CA THR A 315 11.99 -6.34 -7.26
C THR A 315 12.73 -7.58 -6.76
N SER A 316 14.00 -7.45 -6.38
CA SER A 316 14.89 -8.58 -6.08
C SER A 316 14.34 -9.54 -5.02
N PHE A 317 13.65 -9.01 -4.02
CA PHE A 317 13.06 -9.81 -2.94
C PHE A 317 11.83 -10.61 -3.39
N ILE A 318 10.97 -10.01 -4.23
CA ILE A 318 9.81 -10.72 -4.80
C ILE A 318 10.31 -11.78 -5.78
N GLU A 319 11.31 -11.45 -6.61
CA GLU A 319 11.90 -12.39 -7.57
C GLU A 319 12.52 -13.61 -6.87
N GLU A 320 13.20 -13.42 -5.76
CA GLU A 320 13.75 -14.51 -4.94
C GLU A 320 12.63 -15.45 -4.47
N LEU A 321 11.55 -14.90 -3.91
CA LEU A 321 10.41 -15.67 -3.40
C LEU A 321 9.61 -16.33 -4.53
N ASP A 322 9.48 -15.68 -5.68
CA ASP A 322 8.79 -16.21 -6.84
C ASP A 322 9.57 -17.37 -7.48
N LYS A 323 10.86 -17.16 -7.75
CA LYS A 323 11.76 -18.19 -8.35
C LYS A 323 11.92 -19.43 -7.46
N SER A 324 11.82 -19.27 -6.12
CA SER A 324 11.83 -20.40 -5.19
C SER A 324 10.54 -21.23 -5.19
N GLY A 325 9.49 -20.77 -5.89
CA GLY A 325 8.16 -21.38 -5.88
C GLY A 325 7.36 -21.08 -4.60
N TYR A 326 7.88 -20.23 -3.70
CA TYR A 326 7.23 -19.90 -2.44
C TYR A 326 5.84 -19.29 -2.66
N ILE A 327 5.74 -18.29 -3.56
CA ILE A 327 4.47 -17.59 -3.80
C ILE A 327 3.43 -18.54 -4.38
N ASP A 328 3.79 -19.34 -5.38
CA ASP A 328 2.88 -20.30 -6.01
C ASP A 328 2.45 -21.39 -5.01
N GLY A 329 3.33 -21.77 -4.07
CA GLY A 329 3.05 -22.72 -3.00
C GLY A 329 1.95 -22.26 -2.03
N LEU A 330 1.75 -20.95 -1.83
CA LEU A 330 0.69 -20.41 -0.98
C LEU A 330 -0.72 -20.62 -1.58
N TYR A 331 -0.84 -20.82 -2.90
CA TYR A 331 -2.12 -20.90 -3.62
C TYR A 331 -2.44 -22.32 -4.14
N ARG A 332 -1.66 -23.32 -3.76
CA ARG A 332 -1.92 -24.76 -3.99
C ARG A 332 -2.68 -25.36 -2.81
#